data_312f1dc698db01d63bfc94461dbb88f4
#
_entry.id   312f1dc698db01d63bfc94461dbb88f4
#
_cell.length_a   1.000
_cell.length_b   1.000
_cell.length_c   1.000
_cell.angle_alpha   90.00
_cell.angle_beta   90.00
_cell.angle_gamma   90.00
#
_symmetry.space_group_name_H-M   'P 1'
#
loop_
_entity.id
_entity.type
_entity.pdbx_description
1 polymer ?
#
loop_
_entity_poly.entity_id
_entity_poly.type
_entity_poly.pdbx_seq_one_letter_code
_entity_poly.pdbx_strand_id
1 'polypeptide(L)'
;MPLKFVFGPSGSGKSTYLYQHVIEESEKYPLKNFIVLVPEQFTMQTQKDLVSMHPRHGIMNIDVLSFARLAYRVFEETGTKQMQVLDDEGKNLILRKIAGDYENKLTVLKGNIKKLGYISEVKSVISEFTQYDIGEEEIDEMLDHLDEDSRLYYKLKDIRLLYEGFQDYLRERYITKEELLDVLNSQVKESELLKNSVVVLDGFTGFTPVQNRLILELMRCCKEVWVTVTMDERENPYAYKHPYQLFGLSKQMVTTLISLAREEHIAVEEPVCLYGYPVKRFEKNQELAFLERNIFRYGSGRYDKAVENLEIHAAGNPRQEADAVAEGIR
;
A
#
# COMPACT_ATOMS: atom_id res chain seq x y z
N MET A 1 -12.25 -1.25 20.23
CA MET A 1 -12.59 -1.99 19.01
C MET A 1 -11.39 -2.83 18.64
N PRO A 2 -11.52 -4.09 18.21
CA PRO A 2 -10.36 -4.95 18.06
C PRO A 2 -9.66 -4.78 16.69
N LEU A 3 -8.33 -4.83 16.74
CA LEU A 3 -7.47 -5.10 15.59
C LEU A 3 -7.20 -6.61 15.53
N LYS A 4 -7.34 -7.21 14.35
CA LYS A 4 -7.12 -8.64 14.16
C LYS A 4 -6.29 -8.93 12.91
N PHE A 5 -5.34 -9.85 13.01
CA PHE A 5 -4.48 -10.25 11.91
C PHE A 5 -4.86 -11.63 11.37
N VAL A 6 -4.66 -11.80 10.05
CA VAL A 6 -4.74 -13.10 9.38
C VAL A 6 -3.38 -13.39 8.77
N PHE A 7 -2.61 -14.27 9.40
CA PHE A 7 -1.26 -14.66 8.96
C PHE A 7 -1.28 -15.88 8.06
N GLY A 8 -0.36 -15.94 7.13
CA GLY A 8 -0.10 -17.10 6.29
C GLY A 8 0.82 -16.78 5.13
N PRO A 9 1.50 -17.77 4.56
CA PRO A 9 2.35 -17.58 3.39
C PRO A 9 1.53 -17.19 2.14
N SER A 10 2.21 -16.77 1.08
CA SER A 10 1.53 -16.47 -0.19
C SER A 10 0.85 -17.72 -0.73
N GLY A 11 -0.43 -17.63 -1.10
CA GLY A 11 -1.21 -18.77 -1.57
C GLY A 11 -1.83 -19.65 -0.49
N SER A 12 -1.71 -19.30 0.81
CA SER A 12 -2.35 -20.06 1.91
C SER A 12 -3.88 -19.91 1.98
N GLY A 13 -4.46 -19.00 1.22
CA GLY A 13 -5.92 -18.75 1.22
C GLY A 13 -6.40 -17.67 2.17
N LYS A 14 -5.53 -16.74 2.61
CA LYS A 14 -5.89 -15.64 3.52
C LYS A 14 -7.07 -14.81 3.01
N SER A 15 -7.00 -14.33 1.76
CA SER A 15 -8.08 -13.56 1.15
C SER A 15 -9.37 -14.37 1.04
N THR A 16 -9.28 -15.65 0.65
CA THR A 16 -10.43 -16.55 0.59
C THR A 16 -11.10 -16.70 1.95
N TYR A 17 -10.31 -16.96 3.00
CA TYR A 17 -10.80 -17.05 4.38
C TYR A 17 -11.51 -15.76 4.81
N LEU A 18 -10.85 -14.61 4.58
CA LEU A 18 -11.36 -13.31 4.97
C LEU A 18 -12.66 -12.96 4.23
N TYR A 19 -12.72 -13.23 2.91
CA TYR A 19 -13.93 -12.97 2.10
C TYR A 19 -15.08 -13.88 2.51
N GLN A 20 -14.83 -15.15 2.80
CA GLN A 20 -15.86 -16.05 3.35
C GLN A 20 -16.41 -15.54 4.67
N HIS A 21 -15.52 -15.13 5.57
CA HIS A 21 -15.92 -14.53 6.85
C HIS A 21 -16.76 -13.25 6.66
N VAL A 22 -16.33 -12.34 5.78
CA VAL A 22 -17.07 -11.12 5.47
C VAL A 22 -18.45 -11.44 4.88
N ILE A 23 -18.57 -12.42 3.99
CA ILE A 23 -19.85 -12.84 3.40
C ILE A 23 -20.77 -13.40 4.50
N GLU A 24 -20.28 -14.33 5.32
CA GLU A 24 -21.08 -14.93 6.39
C GLU A 24 -21.58 -13.89 7.40
N GLU A 25 -20.72 -12.96 7.81
CA GLU A 25 -21.09 -11.89 8.73
C GLU A 25 -22.04 -10.86 8.08
N SER A 26 -21.89 -10.59 6.78
CA SER A 26 -22.76 -9.68 6.04
C SER A 26 -24.20 -10.22 5.91
N GLU A 27 -24.37 -11.53 5.76
CA GLU A 27 -25.68 -12.18 5.76
C GLU A 27 -26.32 -12.19 7.15
N LYS A 28 -25.53 -12.35 8.19
CA LYS A 28 -25.96 -12.38 9.60
C LYS A 28 -26.38 -11.00 10.10
N TYR A 29 -25.65 -9.95 9.65
CA TYR A 29 -25.85 -8.58 10.10
C TYR A 29 -26.07 -7.63 8.91
N PRO A 30 -27.24 -7.67 8.29
CA PRO A 30 -27.52 -6.92 7.06
C PRO A 30 -27.53 -5.39 7.24
N LEU A 31 -27.57 -4.90 8.49
CA LEU A 31 -27.48 -3.46 8.80
C LEU A 31 -26.06 -2.98 9.10
N LYS A 32 -25.07 -3.88 9.19
CA LYS A 32 -23.66 -3.51 9.25
C LYS A 32 -23.11 -3.33 7.86
N ASN A 33 -22.14 -2.42 7.74
CA ASN A 33 -21.38 -2.28 6.51
C ASN A 33 -20.05 -3.04 6.61
N PHE A 34 -19.63 -3.63 5.52
CA PHE A 34 -18.35 -4.32 5.42
C PHE A 34 -17.53 -3.65 4.31
N ILE A 35 -16.39 -3.07 4.68
CA ILE A 35 -15.53 -2.34 3.76
C ILE A 35 -14.26 -3.15 3.55
N VAL A 36 -14.09 -3.65 2.33
CA VAL A 36 -12.88 -4.40 1.92
C VAL A 36 -11.94 -3.44 1.22
N LEU A 37 -10.90 -3.03 1.93
CA LEU A 37 -9.85 -2.17 1.39
C LEU A 37 -8.76 -3.03 0.75
N VAL A 38 -8.47 -2.74 -0.51
CA VAL A 38 -7.43 -3.39 -1.31
C VAL A 38 -6.64 -2.37 -2.11
N PRO A 39 -5.41 -2.67 -2.54
CA PRO A 39 -4.71 -1.85 -3.52
C PRO A 39 -5.56 -1.63 -4.78
N GLU A 40 -5.47 -0.45 -5.37
CA GLU A 40 -6.40 0.00 -6.42
C GLU A 40 -6.51 -0.97 -7.59
N GLN A 41 -5.40 -1.56 -8.01
CA GLN A 41 -5.35 -2.55 -9.10
C GLN A 41 -6.11 -3.84 -8.81
N PHE A 42 -6.40 -4.16 -7.56
CA PHE A 42 -7.10 -5.39 -7.17
C PHE A 42 -8.60 -5.20 -6.91
N THR A 43 -9.10 -3.97 -6.91
CA THR A 43 -10.50 -3.68 -6.54
C THR A 43 -11.51 -4.45 -7.39
N MET A 44 -11.33 -4.47 -8.72
CA MET A 44 -12.23 -5.16 -9.63
C MET A 44 -12.16 -6.69 -9.46
N GLN A 45 -10.96 -7.25 -9.29
CA GLN A 45 -10.80 -8.69 -9.09
C GLN A 45 -11.41 -9.13 -7.74
N THR A 46 -11.15 -8.39 -6.68
CA THR A 46 -11.73 -8.65 -5.35
C THR A 46 -13.25 -8.59 -5.37
N GLN A 47 -13.83 -7.59 -6.05
CA GLN A 47 -15.29 -7.49 -6.19
C GLN A 47 -15.86 -8.70 -6.94
N LYS A 48 -15.22 -9.13 -8.02
CA LYS A 48 -15.59 -10.32 -8.77
C LYS A 48 -15.52 -11.59 -7.92
N ASP A 49 -14.45 -11.73 -7.14
CA ASP A 49 -14.25 -12.88 -6.26
C ASP A 49 -15.34 -12.95 -5.18
N LEU A 50 -15.63 -11.83 -4.50
CA LEU A 50 -16.70 -11.75 -3.50
C LEU A 50 -18.06 -12.08 -4.07
N VAL A 51 -18.43 -11.50 -5.23
CA VAL A 51 -19.70 -11.82 -5.92
C VAL A 51 -19.77 -13.30 -6.30
N SER A 52 -18.67 -13.88 -6.79
CA SER A 52 -18.62 -15.29 -7.19
C SER A 52 -18.73 -16.24 -5.99
N MET A 53 -18.15 -15.86 -4.84
CA MET A 53 -18.19 -16.64 -3.61
C MET A 53 -19.52 -16.51 -2.86
N HIS A 54 -20.23 -15.38 -3.04
CA HIS A 54 -21.48 -15.13 -2.33
C HIS A 54 -22.59 -16.05 -2.83
N PRO A 55 -23.35 -16.74 -1.94
CA PRO A 55 -24.38 -17.70 -2.34
C PRO A 55 -25.46 -17.14 -3.28
N ARG A 56 -25.71 -15.84 -3.18
CA ARG A 56 -26.73 -15.13 -4.01
C ARG A 56 -26.11 -14.41 -5.22
N HIS A 57 -24.81 -14.58 -5.46
CA HIS A 57 -24.07 -13.90 -6.53
C HIS A 57 -24.25 -12.38 -6.55
N GLY A 58 -24.37 -11.76 -5.39
CA GLY A 58 -24.53 -10.31 -5.22
C GLY A 58 -24.10 -9.85 -3.85
N ILE A 59 -23.51 -8.67 -3.77
CA ILE A 59 -23.08 -8.01 -2.55
C ILE A 59 -23.88 -6.72 -2.38
N MET A 60 -24.48 -6.49 -1.20
CA MET A 60 -25.30 -5.31 -0.93
C MET A 60 -24.70 -4.40 0.13
N ASN A 61 -24.23 -4.98 1.22
CA ASN A 61 -23.61 -4.28 2.35
C ASN A 61 -22.09 -4.54 2.47
N ILE A 62 -21.49 -4.97 1.35
CA ILE A 62 -20.04 -5.15 1.21
C ILE A 62 -19.55 -4.20 0.12
N ASP A 63 -18.70 -3.25 0.49
CA ASP A 63 -18.04 -2.32 -0.43
C ASP A 63 -16.58 -2.72 -0.63
N VAL A 64 -16.12 -2.82 -1.87
CA VAL A 64 -14.72 -3.07 -2.22
C VAL A 64 -14.11 -1.76 -2.72
N LEU A 65 -13.17 -1.23 -1.97
CA LEU A 65 -12.65 0.12 -2.19
C LEU A 65 -11.12 0.13 -2.14
N SER A 66 -10.52 1.10 -2.83
CA SER A 66 -9.17 1.57 -2.51
C SER A 66 -9.26 2.71 -1.48
N PHE A 67 -8.13 3.11 -0.91
CA PHE A 67 -8.11 4.26 0.01
C PHE A 67 -8.70 5.53 -0.63
N ALA A 68 -8.38 5.80 -1.90
CA ALA A 68 -8.92 6.95 -2.61
C ALA A 68 -10.45 6.87 -2.78
N ARG A 69 -10.98 5.68 -3.13
CA ARG A 69 -12.43 5.48 -3.24
C ARG A 69 -13.14 5.59 -1.90
N LEU A 70 -12.49 5.12 -0.82
CA LEU A 70 -13.01 5.31 0.54
C LEU A 70 -13.12 6.81 0.86
N ALA A 71 -12.13 7.62 0.50
CA ALA A 71 -12.17 9.07 0.70
C ALA A 71 -13.40 9.69 0.02
N TYR A 72 -13.61 9.42 -1.26
CA TYR A 72 -14.78 9.93 -1.98
C TYR A 72 -16.11 9.47 -1.38
N ARG A 73 -16.18 8.21 -0.95
CA ARG A 73 -17.38 7.65 -0.32
C ARG A 73 -17.73 8.36 0.98
N VAL A 74 -16.72 8.68 1.80
CA VAL A 74 -16.90 9.44 3.04
C VAL A 74 -17.25 10.91 2.75
N PHE A 75 -16.61 11.54 1.76
CA PHE A 75 -16.89 12.92 1.40
C PHE A 75 -18.32 13.12 0.86
N GLU A 76 -18.83 12.16 0.10
CA GLU A 76 -20.24 12.14 -0.33
C GLU A 76 -21.20 12.08 0.85
N GLU A 77 -20.88 11.27 1.86
CA GLU A 77 -21.69 11.13 3.06
C GLU A 77 -21.66 12.40 3.93
N THR A 78 -20.46 12.93 4.20
CA THR A 78 -20.28 14.07 5.11
C THR A 78 -20.58 15.42 4.47
N GLY A 79 -20.82 15.45 3.16
CA GLY A 79 -21.01 16.71 2.43
C GLY A 79 -19.73 17.55 2.35
N THR A 80 -18.57 16.95 2.55
CA THR A 80 -17.27 17.64 2.48
C THR A 80 -17.09 18.24 1.08
N LYS A 81 -16.78 19.55 1.02
CA LYS A 81 -16.54 20.23 -0.24
C LYS A 81 -15.40 19.54 -0.99
N GLN A 82 -15.72 18.98 -2.14
CA GLN A 82 -14.72 18.33 -2.97
C GLN A 82 -13.72 19.34 -3.49
N MET A 83 -12.49 19.25 -3.04
CA MET A 83 -11.37 19.93 -3.67
C MET A 83 -10.99 19.15 -4.95
N GLN A 84 -10.53 19.88 -5.95
CA GLN A 84 -10.12 19.23 -7.20
C GLN A 84 -8.82 18.46 -6.95
N VAL A 85 -8.90 17.11 -7.05
CA VAL A 85 -7.72 16.24 -6.91
C VAL A 85 -6.91 16.27 -8.19
N LEU A 86 -5.64 16.58 -8.04
CA LEU A 86 -4.70 16.64 -9.15
C LEU A 86 -4.21 15.23 -9.51
N ASP A 87 -4.34 14.87 -10.78
CA ASP A 87 -3.75 13.66 -11.33
C ASP A 87 -2.25 13.84 -11.64
N ASP A 88 -1.60 12.77 -12.08
CA ASP A 88 -0.17 12.77 -12.36
C ASP A 88 0.22 13.68 -13.52
N GLU A 89 -0.65 13.82 -14.53
CA GLU A 89 -0.46 14.72 -15.64
C GLU A 89 -0.57 16.18 -15.20
N GLY A 90 -1.56 16.50 -14.39
CA GLY A 90 -1.73 17.81 -13.78
C GLY A 90 -0.54 18.22 -12.92
N LYS A 91 -0.03 17.30 -12.08
CA LYS A 91 1.21 17.52 -11.31
C LYS A 91 2.39 17.83 -12.22
N ASN A 92 2.59 17.06 -13.28
CA ASN A 92 3.66 17.28 -14.24
C ASN A 92 3.56 18.66 -14.93
N LEU A 93 2.35 19.08 -15.30
CA LEU A 93 2.13 20.40 -15.94
C LEU A 93 2.45 21.55 -14.99
N ILE A 94 2.00 21.46 -13.74
CA ILE A 94 2.28 22.48 -12.73
C ILE A 94 3.77 22.54 -12.41
N LEU A 95 4.42 21.41 -12.17
CA LEU A 95 5.86 21.35 -11.91
C LEU A 95 6.67 21.89 -13.09
N ARG A 96 6.25 21.61 -14.32
CA ARG A 96 6.90 22.18 -15.51
C ARG A 96 6.80 23.68 -15.57
N LYS A 97 5.65 24.24 -15.20
CA LYS A 97 5.45 25.70 -15.11
C LYS A 97 6.38 26.29 -14.04
N ILE A 98 6.34 25.75 -12.82
CA ILE A 98 7.17 26.20 -11.69
C ILE A 98 8.66 26.12 -12.04
N ALA A 99 9.08 25.01 -12.64
CA ALA A 99 10.47 24.83 -13.08
C ALA A 99 10.89 25.87 -14.13
N GLY A 100 9.97 26.32 -14.98
CA GLY A 100 10.19 27.44 -15.92
C GLY A 100 10.34 28.77 -15.19
N ASP A 101 9.46 29.04 -14.22
CA ASP A 101 9.48 30.28 -13.44
C ASP A 101 10.75 30.38 -12.55
N TYR A 102 11.25 29.24 -12.07
CA TYR A 102 12.43 29.16 -11.19
C TYR A 102 13.72 28.77 -11.90
N GLU A 103 13.73 28.67 -13.23
CA GLU A 103 14.90 28.21 -14.02
C GLU A 103 16.23 28.90 -13.63
N ASN A 104 16.17 30.21 -13.36
CA ASN A 104 17.37 30.99 -13.00
C ASN A 104 17.84 30.76 -11.56
N LYS A 105 17.02 30.18 -10.70
CA LYS A 105 17.34 29.85 -9.31
C LYS A 105 17.86 28.41 -9.16
N LEU A 106 17.60 27.54 -10.16
CA LEU A 106 18.05 26.15 -10.14
C LEU A 106 19.53 26.06 -10.48
N THR A 107 20.20 25.09 -9.87
CA THR A 107 21.64 24.83 -10.04
C THR A 107 21.91 23.55 -10.84
N VAL A 108 21.67 22.39 -10.26
CA VAL A 108 21.94 21.08 -10.87
C VAL A 108 20.86 20.67 -11.87
N LEU A 109 19.60 20.98 -11.57
CA LEU A 109 18.47 20.60 -12.41
C LEU A 109 18.24 21.53 -13.61
N LYS A 110 18.78 22.75 -13.59
CA LYS A 110 18.60 23.80 -14.59
C LYS A 110 18.64 23.30 -16.04
N GLY A 111 19.65 22.54 -16.41
CA GLY A 111 19.90 22.15 -17.80
C GLY A 111 18.98 21.03 -18.33
N ASN A 112 18.27 20.32 -17.46
CA ASN A 112 17.50 19.12 -17.80
C ASN A 112 16.04 19.18 -17.37
N ILE A 113 15.68 20.12 -16.53
CA ILE A 113 14.35 20.17 -15.90
C ILE A 113 13.19 20.27 -16.91
N LYS A 114 13.43 20.79 -18.10
CA LYS A 114 12.41 20.86 -19.17
C LYS A 114 12.14 19.53 -19.87
N LYS A 115 12.98 18.52 -19.66
CA LYS A 115 12.78 17.18 -20.22
C LYS A 115 11.69 16.43 -19.43
N LEU A 116 10.74 15.82 -20.12
CA LEU A 116 9.61 15.12 -19.47
C LEU A 116 10.04 14.08 -18.42
N GLY A 117 11.08 13.30 -18.69
CA GLY A 117 11.60 12.33 -17.72
C GLY A 117 12.08 12.97 -16.43
N TYR A 118 12.74 14.11 -16.49
CA TYR A 118 13.21 14.82 -15.28
C TYR A 118 12.06 15.41 -14.46
N ILE A 119 11.05 15.98 -15.09
CA ILE A 119 9.85 16.46 -14.40
C ILE A 119 9.14 15.29 -13.71
N SER A 120 9.02 14.15 -14.39
CA SER A 120 8.40 12.95 -13.82
C SER A 120 9.17 12.43 -12.59
N GLU A 121 10.50 12.44 -12.63
CA GLU A 121 11.32 12.08 -11.46
C GLU A 121 11.14 13.06 -10.29
N VAL A 122 11.14 14.37 -10.56
CA VAL A 122 10.87 15.38 -9.52
C VAL A 122 9.48 15.19 -8.93
N LYS A 123 8.46 14.96 -9.78
CA LYS A 123 7.10 14.63 -9.32
C LYS A 123 7.10 13.42 -8.39
N SER A 124 7.82 12.36 -8.76
CA SER A 124 7.88 11.13 -7.94
C SER A 124 8.50 11.41 -6.58
N VAL A 125 9.59 12.17 -6.51
CA VAL A 125 10.22 12.56 -5.24
C VAL A 125 9.28 13.41 -4.38
N ILE A 126 8.59 14.39 -4.98
CA ILE A 126 7.61 15.23 -4.26
C ILE A 126 6.44 14.38 -3.73
N SER A 127 5.94 13.45 -4.54
CA SER A 127 4.88 12.52 -4.10
C SER A 127 5.36 11.61 -2.96
N GLU A 128 6.61 11.14 -3.00
CA GLU A 128 7.20 10.38 -1.90
C GLU A 128 7.33 11.23 -0.63
N PHE A 129 7.80 12.47 -0.74
CA PHE A 129 7.88 13.37 0.41
C PHE A 129 6.51 13.51 1.08
N THR A 130 5.46 13.79 0.32
CA THR A 130 4.10 13.90 0.87
C THR A 130 3.63 12.58 1.51
N GLN A 131 3.88 11.42 0.88
CA GLN A 131 3.49 10.11 1.42
C GLN A 131 4.20 9.76 2.74
N TYR A 132 5.45 10.20 2.88
CA TYR A 132 6.27 9.96 4.08
C TYR A 132 6.25 11.09 5.08
N ASP A 133 5.39 12.08 4.88
CA ASP A 133 5.22 13.22 5.79
C ASP A 133 6.50 14.07 5.92
N ILE A 134 7.21 14.19 4.79
CA ILE A 134 8.43 15.01 4.68
C ILE A 134 8.03 16.36 4.12
N GLY A 135 8.02 17.37 4.98
CA GLY A 135 7.74 18.75 4.62
C GLY A 135 9.02 19.58 4.41
N GLU A 136 8.84 20.87 4.41
CA GLU A 136 9.94 21.82 4.20
C GLU A 136 10.99 21.73 5.30
N GLU A 137 10.55 21.61 6.56
CA GLU A 137 11.44 21.54 7.73
C GLU A 137 12.33 20.31 7.68
N GLU A 138 11.76 19.13 7.37
CA GLU A 138 12.51 17.89 7.25
C GLU A 138 13.50 17.92 6.08
N ILE A 139 13.13 18.58 4.95
CA ILE A 139 14.06 18.74 3.83
C ILE A 139 15.22 19.66 4.23
N ASP A 140 14.95 20.73 4.96
CA ASP A 140 15.96 21.66 5.45
C ASP A 140 16.89 20.95 6.45
N GLU A 141 16.37 20.13 7.36
CA GLU A 141 17.18 19.27 8.25
C GLU A 141 18.06 18.28 7.45
N MET A 142 17.55 17.68 6.38
CA MET A 142 18.35 16.83 5.50
C MET A 142 19.50 17.61 4.84
N LEU A 143 19.26 18.86 4.43
CA LEU A 143 20.27 19.73 3.84
C LEU A 143 21.39 20.04 4.85
N ASP A 144 21.05 20.28 6.11
CA ASP A 144 22.02 20.59 7.18
C ASP A 144 22.97 19.41 7.47
N HIS A 145 22.55 18.18 7.14
CA HIS A 145 23.39 16.97 7.31
C HIS A 145 24.24 16.62 6.08
N LEU A 146 24.10 17.36 4.97
CA LEU A 146 24.84 17.12 3.75
C LEU A 146 26.06 18.05 3.64
N ASP A 147 27.10 17.54 2.98
CA ASP A 147 28.25 18.37 2.58
C ASP A 147 27.80 19.39 1.54
N GLU A 148 27.97 20.68 1.86
CA GLU A 148 27.59 21.81 1.01
C GLU A 148 28.30 21.82 -0.35
N ASP A 149 29.46 21.19 -0.48
CA ASP A 149 30.16 21.04 -1.75
C ASP A 149 29.67 19.85 -2.58
N SER A 150 28.77 19.02 -2.03
CA SER A 150 28.28 17.83 -2.70
C SER A 150 27.22 18.15 -3.77
N ARG A 151 27.25 17.39 -4.87
CA ARG A 151 26.22 17.46 -5.89
C ARG A 151 24.82 17.10 -5.35
N LEU A 152 24.76 16.26 -4.31
CA LEU A 152 23.51 15.86 -3.67
C LEU A 152 22.88 17.03 -2.93
N TYR A 153 23.65 17.84 -2.22
CA TYR A 153 23.21 19.07 -1.57
C TYR A 153 22.50 20.01 -2.56
N TYR A 154 23.15 20.35 -3.66
CA TYR A 154 22.55 21.23 -4.66
C TYR A 154 21.32 20.62 -5.36
N LYS A 155 21.31 19.31 -5.57
CA LYS A 155 20.14 18.61 -6.11
C LYS A 155 18.95 18.69 -5.15
N LEU A 156 19.17 18.42 -3.86
CA LEU A 156 18.12 18.52 -2.85
C LEU A 156 17.62 19.95 -2.67
N LYS A 157 18.52 20.92 -2.72
CA LYS A 157 18.19 22.36 -2.69
C LYS A 157 17.28 22.77 -3.86
N ASP A 158 17.57 22.29 -5.07
CA ASP A 158 16.73 22.52 -6.24
C ASP A 158 15.35 21.86 -6.05
N ILE A 159 15.29 20.61 -5.51
CA ILE A 159 14.04 19.92 -5.23
C ILE A 159 13.23 20.67 -4.16
N ARG A 160 13.88 21.14 -3.10
CA ARG A 160 13.27 21.94 -2.03
C ARG A 160 12.55 23.18 -2.58
N LEU A 161 13.24 23.89 -3.49
CA LEU A 161 12.69 25.08 -4.14
C LEU A 161 11.47 24.75 -5.02
N LEU A 162 11.52 23.63 -5.75
CA LEU A 162 10.40 23.16 -6.58
C LEU A 162 9.23 22.66 -5.72
N TYR A 163 9.52 22.02 -4.58
CA TYR A 163 8.53 21.57 -3.61
C TYR A 163 7.74 22.77 -3.03
N GLU A 164 8.44 23.78 -2.53
CA GLU A 164 7.84 25.02 -2.02
C GLU A 164 6.93 25.68 -3.06
N GLY A 165 7.43 25.90 -4.28
CA GLY A 165 6.64 26.45 -5.36
C GLY A 165 5.44 25.61 -5.76
N PHE A 166 5.54 24.28 -5.64
CA PHE A 166 4.45 23.38 -5.90
C PHE A 166 3.38 23.45 -4.81
N GLN A 167 3.76 23.45 -3.54
CA GLN A 167 2.84 23.60 -2.41
C GLN A 167 2.12 24.96 -2.45
N ASP A 168 2.84 26.05 -2.75
CA ASP A 168 2.24 27.37 -2.90
C ASP A 168 1.23 27.44 -4.05
N TYR A 169 1.50 26.74 -5.16
CA TYR A 169 0.58 26.68 -6.29
C TYR A 169 -0.70 25.91 -5.97
N LEU A 170 -0.59 24.81 -5.17
CA LEU A 170 -1.73 23.98 -4.78
C LEU A 170 -2.63 24.70 -3.75
N ARG A 171 -2.07 25.54 -2.91
CA ARG A 171 -2.77 26.16 -1.77
C ARG A 171 -4.13 26.74 -2.20
N GLU A 172 -5.18 26.29 -1.51
CA GLU A 172 -6.57 26.70 -1.71
C GLU A 172 -7.22 26.33 -3.07
N ARG A 173 -6.52 25.63 -3.96
CA ARG A 173 -7.01 25.33 -5.31
C ARG A 173 -7.17 23.83 -5.55
N TYR A 174 -6.15 23.09 -5.21
CA TYR A 174 -6.04 21.67 -5.51
C TYR A 174 -5.52 20.91 -4.30
N ILE A 175 -5.79 19.60 -4.29
CA ILE A 175 -5.11 18.64 -3.43
C ILE A 175 -4.47 17.54 -4.28
N THR A 176 -3.44 16.93 -3.77
CA THR A 176 -2.85 15.74 -4.40
C THR A 176 -3.58 14.48 -3.95
N LYS A 177 -3.35 13.35 -4.64
CA LYS A 177 -3.88 12.06 -4.21
C LYS A 177 -3.36 11.65 -2.83
N GLU A 178 -2.15 12.06 -2.50
CA GLU A 178 -1.51 11.80 -1.21
C GLU A 178 -2.22 12.60 -0.09
N GLU A 179 -2.48 13.88 -0.30
CA GLU A 179 -3.18 14.75 0.64
C GLU A 179 -4.66 14.39 0.82
N LEU A 180 -5.24 13.68 -0.16
CA LEU A 180 -6.61 13.17 -0.09
C LEU A 180 -6.84 12.33 1.18
N LEU A 181 -5.83 11.58 1.61
CA LEU A 181 -5.92 10.74 2.82
C LEU A 181 -5.87 11.57 4.10
N ASP A 182 -5.18 12.71 4.12
CA ASP A 182 -5.19 13.62 5.27
C ASP A 182 -6.55 14.30 5.43
N VAL A 183 -7.17 14.71 4.32
CA VAL A 183 -8.53 15.22 4.33
C VAL A 183 -9.51 14.15 4.80
N LEU A 184 -9.39 12.91 4.29
CA LEU A 184 -10.20 11.78 4.77
C LEU A 184 -10.01 11.57 6.27
N ASN A 185 -8.77 11.59 6.76
CA ASN A 185 -8.45 11.39 8.16
C ASN A 185 -9.20 12.35 9.08
N SER A 186 -9.35 13.61 8.67
CA SER A 186 -10.12 14.60 9.42
C SER A 186 -11.62 14.31 9.46
N GLN A 187 -12.16 13.55 8.50
CA GLN A 187 -13.58 13.26 8.34
C GLN A 187 -14.02 11.91 8.89
N VAL A 188 -13.10 11.01 9.22
CA VAL A 188 -13.41 9.64 9.70
C VAL A 188 -14.39 9.66 10.87
N LYS A 189 -14.20 10.57 11.82
CA LYS A 189 -15.03 10.68 13.03
C LYS A 189 -16.47 11.13 12.76
N GLU A 190 -16.68 11.82 11.65
CA GLU A 190 -18.01 12.33 11.27
C GLU A 190 -18.82 11.30 10.45
N SER A 191 -18.16 10.27 9.91
CA SER A 191 -18.80 9.26 9.07
C SER A 191 -19.58 8.23 9.87
N GLU A 192 -20.90 8.21 9.72
CA GLU A 192 -21.79 7.18 10.28
C GLU A 192 -21.60 5.83 9.58
N LEU A 193 -21.27 5.85 8.27
CA LEU A 193 -20.91 4.67 7.52
C LEU A 193 -19.76 3.93 8.21
N LEU A 194 -18.67 4.64 8.53
CA LEU A 194 -17.49 4.05 9.16
C LEU A 194 -17.77 3.56 10.59
N LYS A 195 -18.52 4.31 11.38
CA LYS A 195 -18.92 3.92 12.75
C LYS A 195 -19.68 2.59 12.79
N ASN A 196 -20.41 2.28 11.74
CA ASN A 196 -21.16 1.02 11.64
C ASN A 196 -20.51 -0.02 10.74
N SER A 197 -19.21 0.13 10.45
CA SER A 197 -18.50 -0.75 9.53
C SER A 197 -17.54 -1.71 10.25
N VAL A 198 -17.36 -2.87 9.63
CA VAL A 198 -16.18 -3.73 9.77
C VAL A 198 -15.27 -3.44 8.59
N VAL A 199 -14.03 -3.09 8.87
CA VAL A 199 -13.03 -2.77 7.82
C VAL A 199 -12.03 -3.90 7.72
N VAL A 200 -11.76 -4.38 6.53
CA VAL A 200 -10.75 -5.39 6.26
C VAL A 200 -9.75 -4.87 5.25
N LEU A 201 -8.46 -5.02 5.53
CA LEU A 201 -7.35 -4.62 4.66
C LEU A 201 -6.69 -5.88 4.10
N ASP A 202 -6.78 -6.06 2.79
CA ASP A 202 -6.25 -7.25 2.13
C ASP A 202 -5.27 -6.92 1.01
N GLY A 203 -4.18 -7.69 0.90
CA GLY A 203 -3.21 -7.58 -0.17
C GLY A 203 -2.17 -6.46 -0.02
N PHE A 204 -2.09 -5.82 1.13
CA PHE A 204 -1.05 -4.83 1.42
C PHE A 204 0.22 -5.49 1.94
N THR A 205 1.37 -4.94 1.56
CA THR A 205 2.70 -5.38 2.03
C THR A 205 3.27 -4.45 3.11
N GLY A 206 2.69 -3.29 3.28
CA GLY A 206 3.06 -2.25 4.23
C GLY A 206 2.18 -1.03 4.05
N PHE A 207 2.28 -0.07 4.94
CA PHE A 207 1.55 1.19 4.89
C PHE A 207 2.49 2.38 5.03
N THR A 208 2.21 3.46 4.30
CA THR A 208 2.90 4.75 4.47
C THR A 208 2.48 5.40 5.79
N PRO A 209 3.24 6.39 6.30
CA PRO A 209 2.85 7.12 7.51
C PRO A 209 1.44 7.71 7.45
N VAL A 210 1.07 8.31 6.30
CA VAL A 210 -0.29 8.85 6.09
C VAL A 210 -1.36 7.76 6.17
N GLN A 211 -1.10 6.59 5.57
CA GLN A 211 -2.01 5.44 5.66
C GLN A 211 -2.09 4.89 7.09
N ASN A 212 -0.98 4.85 7.81
CA ASN A 212 -0.96 4.42 9.21
C ASN A 212 -1.82 5.34 10.09
N ARG A 213 -1.76 6.66 9.88
CA ARG A 213 -2.64 7.62 10.58
C ARG A 213 -4.12 7.34 10.27
N LEU A 214 -4.45 7.11 9.02
CA LEU A 214 -5.83 6.79 8.63
C LEU A 214 -6.29 5.46 9.24
N ILE A 215 -5.46 4.41 9.21
CA ILE A 215 -5.80 3.12 9.82
C ILE A 215 -6.00 3.25 11.32
N LEU A 216 -5.22 4.10 12.00
CA LEU A 216 -5.43 4.40 13.41
C LEU A 216 -6.82 5.01 13.66
N GLU A 217 -7.24 6.00 12.88
CA GLU A 217 -8.57 6.58 13.00
C GLU A 217 -9.68 5.55 12.66
N LEU A 218 -9.46 4.67 11.67
CA LEU A 218 -10.38 3.56 11.41
C LEU A 218 -10.45 2.59 12.62
N MET A 219 -9.33 2.27 13.25
CA MET A 219 -9.31 1.44 14.47
C MET A 219 -10.05 2.11 15.63
N ARG A 220 -10.06 3.45 15.73
CA ARG A 220 -10.80 4.20 16.74
C ARG A 220 -12.30 4.27 16.46
N CYS A 221 -12.69 4.28 15.19
CA CYS A 221 -14.06 4.57 14.77
C CYS A 221 -14.87 3.31 14.44
N CYS A 222 -14.28 2.36 13.69
CA CYS A 222 -14.99 1.21 13.14
C CYS A 222 -15.21 0.10 14.17
N LYS A 223 -16.13 -0.79 13.92
CA LYS A 223 -16.46 -1.93 14.84
C LYS A 223 -15.28 -2.88 14.99
N GLU A 224 -14.64 -3.22 13.89
CA GLU A 224 -13.47 -4.12 13.82
C GLU A 224 -12.58 -3.71 12.66
N VAL A 225 -11.28 -3.95 12.79
CA VAL A 225 -10.30 -3.81 11.72
C VAL A 225 -9.51 -5.11 11.58
N TRP A 226 -9.55 -5.69 10.40
CA TRP A 226 -8.83 -6.92 10.07
C TRP A 226 -7.74 -6.64 9.04
N VAL A 227 -6.59 -7.30 9.17
CA VAL A 227 -5.47 -7.11 8.26
C VAL A 227 -4.89 -8.46 7.84
N THR A 228 -4.87 -8.74 6.54
CA THR A 228 -4.12 -9.91 6.04
C THR A 228 -2.64 -9.60 5.96
N VAL A 229 -1.81 -10.54 6.39
CA VAL A 229 -0.36 -10.37 6.41
C VAL A 229 0.31 -11.61 5.84
N THR A 230 1.17 -11.39 4.85
CA THR A 230 2.00 -12.49 4.33
C THR A 230 3.13 -12.78 5.29
N MET A 231 3.12 -13.99 5.84
CA MET A 231 4.06 -14.45 6.87
C MET A 231 4.25 -15.96 6.81
N ASP A 232 5.48 -16.41 6.98
CA ASP A 232 5.81 -17.84 7.11
C ASP A 232 5.68 -18.27 8.58
N GLU A 233 5.25 -19.53 8.82
CA GLU A 233 5.10 -20.10 10.17
C GLU A 233 6.40 -20.10 10.99
N ARG A 234 7.55 -20.12 10.32
CA ARG A 234 8.90 -20.13 10.92
C ARG A 234 9.39 -18.75 11.34
N GLU A 235 8.62 -17.69 11.03
CA GLU A 235 8.97 -16.31 11.36
C GLU A 235 8.13 -15.80 12.51
N ASN A 236 8.77 -15.03 13.38
CA ASN A 236 8.03 -14.29 14.41
C ASN A 236 7.52 -12.96 13.80
N PRO A 237 6.20 -12.78 13.63
CA PRO A 237 5.62 -11.58 13.04
C PRO A 237 5.85 -10.31 13.89
N TYR A 238 6.13 -10.47 15.17
CA TYR A 238 6.31 -9.40 16.15
C TYR A 238 7.78 -8.99 16.35
N ALA A 239 8.70 -9.63 15.63
CA ALA A 239 10.15 -9.40 15.76
C ALA A 239 10.73 -8.70 14.53
N TYR A 240 10.41 -7.43 14.33
CA TYR A 240 11.06 -6.58 13.35
C TYR A 240 12.39 -6.05 13.91
N LYS A 241 13.48 -6.26 13.16
CA LYS A 241 14.81 -5.77 13.53
C LYS A 241 15.46 -4.95 12.40
N HIS A 242 15.34 -5.44 11.17
CA HIS A 242 16.02 -4.84 10.03
C HIS A 242 15.15 -4.96 8.76
N PRO A 243 15.21 -3.98 7.84
CA PRO A 243 14.41 -3.96 6.61
C PRO A 243 14.76 -5.11 5.64
N TYR A 244 15.99 -5.64 5.73
CA TYR A 244 16.44 -6.75 4.89
C TYR A 244 16.09 -8.16 5.42
N GLN A 245 15.35 -8.25 6.53
CA GLN A 245 14.84 -9.53 7.00
C GLN A 245 13.84 -10.10 6.00
N LEU A 246 13.81 -11.42 5.90
CA LEU A 246 12.71 -12.08 5.20
C LEU A 246 11.38 -11.66 5.87
N PHE A 247 10.42 -11.22 5.06
CA PHE A 247 9.17 -10.57 5.52
C PHE A 247 9.37 -9.28 6.32
N GLY A 248 10.47 -8.55 6.12
CA GLY A 248 10.78 -7.30 6.83
C GLY A 248 9.61 -6.30 6.76
N LEU A 249 9.08 -6.01 5.57
CA LEU A 249 7.94 -5.11 5.40
C LEU A 249 6.68 -5.58 6.15
N SER A 250 6.36 -6.87 6.07
CA SER A 250 5.22 -7.44 6.80
C SER A 250 5.39 -7.34 8.32
N LYS A 251 6.60 -7.61 8.83
CA LYS A 251 6.92 -7.46 10.26
C LYS A 251 6.83 -6.01 10.72
N GLN A 252 7.36 -5.08 9.92
CA GLN A 252 7.26 -3.66 10.18
C GLN A 252 5.80 -3.22 10.26
N MET A 253 4.98 -3.61 9.28
CA MET A 253 3.55 -3.32 9.25
C MET A 253 2.85 -3.82 10.54
N VAL A 254 3.08 -5.07 10.93
CA VAL A 254 2.48 -5.66 12.13
C VAL A 254 2.91 -4.92 13.39
N THR A 255 4.22 -4.68 13.55
CA THR A 255 4.75 -4.01 14.76
C THR A 255 4.27 -2.56 14.86
N THR A 256 4.20 -1.83 13.73
CA THR A 256 3.68 -0.47 13.69
C THR A 256 2.20 -0.43 14.09
N LEU A 257 1.34 -1.26 13.50
CA LEU A 257 -0.08 -1.29 13.82
C LEU A 257 -0.35 -1.69 15.28
N ILE A 258 0.43 -2.63 15.82
CA ILE A 258 0.34 -3.01 17.23
C ILE A 258 0.77 -1.87 18.16
N SER A 259 1.84 -1.13 17.82
CA SER A 259 2.28 0.02 18.60
C SER A 259 1.18 1.08 18.66
N LEU A 260 0.65 1.47 17.50
CA LEU A 260 -0.45 2.41 17.39
C LEU A 260 -1.70 1.95 18.17
N ALA A 261 -2.05 0.68 18.06
CA ALA A 261 -3.19 0.13 18.80
C ALA A 261 -2.98 0.19 20.33
N ARG A 262 -1.77 -0.10 20.80
CA ARG A 262 -1.41 -0.05 22.22
C ARG A 262 -1.42 1.37 22.79
N GLU A 263 -0.87 2.32 22.06
CA GLU A 263 -0.86 3.74 22.43
C GLU A 263 -2.28 4.27 22.67
N GLU A 264 -3.23 3.79 21.87
CA GLU A 264 -4.65 4.18 21.94
C GLU A 264 -5.52 3.21 22.75
N HIS A 265 -4.92 2.26 23.48
CA HIS A 265 -5.64 1.26 24.27
C HIS A 265 -6.65 0.43 23.47
N ILE A 266 -6.38 0.23 22.18
CA ILE A 266 -7.19 -0.60 21.28
C ILE A 266 -6.80 -2.07 21.49
N ALA A 267 -7.79 -2.94 21.67
CA ALA A 267 -7.56 -4.36 21.85
C ALA A 267 -7.00 -5.00 20.55
N VAL A 268 -5.95 -5.79 20.70
CA VAL A 268 -5.43 -6.66 19.63
C VAL A 268 -5.85 -8.09 19.95
N GLU A 269 -6.65 -8.68 19.07
CA GLU A 269 -7.15 -10.04 19.25
C GLU A 269 -6.14 -11.10 18.81
N GLU A 270 -6.38 -12.34 19.23
CA GLU A 270 -5.62 -13.50 18.75
C GLU A 270 -5.69 -13.60 17.23
N PRO A 271 -4.55 -13.74 16.55
CA PRO A 271 -4.52 -13.80 15.09
C PRO A 271 -5.07 -15.12 14.57
N VAL A 272 -5.65 -15.07 13.38
CA VAL A 272 -5.94 -16.27 12.60
C VAL A 272 -4.67 -16.67 11.83
N CYS A 273 -4.21 -17.90 12.04
CA CYS A 273 -3.01 -18.43 11.40
C CYS A 273 -3.37 -19.48 10.36
N LEU A 274 -3.14 -19.19 9.10
CA LEU A 274 -3.39 -20.09 7.97
C LEU A 274 -2.06 -20.69 7.49
N TYR A 275 -1.41 -21.39 8.41
CA TYR A 275 -0.16 -22.10 8.12
C TYR A 275 -0.47 -23.54 7.72
N GLY A 276 0.15 -23.99 6.67
CA GLY A 276 -0.01 -25.34 6.16
C GLY A 276 0.99 -25.62 5.06
N TYR A 277 1.37 -26.91 4.92
CA TYR A 277 2.23 -27.35 3.85
C TYR A 277 1.66 -28.62 3.20
N PRO A 278 1.55 -28.62 1.87
CA PRO A 278 1.75 -27.52 0.94
C PRO A 278 0.74 -26.38 1.14
N VAL A 279 1.10 -25.14 0.75
CA VAL A 279 0.13 -24.06 0.73
C VAL A 279 -0.98 -24.35 -0.27
N LYS A 280 -2.19 -23.89 -0.02
CA LYS A 280 -3.39 -24.19 -0.81
C LYS A 280 -3.21 -24.01 -2.32
N ARG A 281 -2.48 -22.96 -2.74
CA ARG A 281 -2.17 -22.69 -4.16
C ARG A 281 -1.39 -23.84 -4.81
N PHE A 282 -0.52 -24.49 -4.08
CA PHE A 282 0.39 -25.51 -4.59
C PHE A 282 0.08 -26.93 -4.10
N GLU A 283 -1.12 -27.21 -3.57
CA GLU A 283 -1.55 -28.55 -3.14
C GLU A 283 -1.39 -29.62 -4.23
N LYS A 284 -1.58 -29.22 -5.49
CA LYS A 284 -1.51 -30.11 -6.65
C LYS A 284 -0.13 -30.09 -7.34
N ASN A 285 0.82 -29.29 -6.86
CA ASN A 285 2.15 -29.14 -7.46
C ASN A 285 3.24 -29.14 -6.39
N GLN A 286 3.82 -30.32 -6.15
CA GLN A 286 4.83 -30.52 -5.11
C GLN A 286 6.15 -29.77 -5.40
N GLU A 287 6.50 -29.56 -6.67
CA GLU A 287 7.71 -28.83 -7.07
C GLU A 287 7.61 -27.35 -6.66
N LEU A 288 6.50 -26.72 -7.02
CA LEU A 288 6.25 -25.32 -6.65
C LEU A 288 6.05 -25.16 -5.14
N ALA A 289 5.44 -26.14 -4.47
CA ALA A 289 5.34 -26.14 -3.00
C ALA A 289 6.72 -26.21 -2.35
N PHE A 290 7.61 -27.05 -2.87
CA PHE A 290 8.98 -27.16 -2.38
C PHE A 290 9.77 -25.88 -2.64
N LEU A 291 9.64 -25.31 -3.83
CA LEU A 291 10.29 -24.05 -4.20
C LEU A 291 9.83 -22.90 -3.30
N GLU A 292 8.53 -22.71 -3.13
CA GLU A 292 7.95 -21.68 -2.26
C GLU A 292 8.50 -21.77 -0.84
N ARG A 293 8.56 -22.97 -0.28
CA ARG A 293 9.04 -23.19 1.09
C ARG A 293 10.53 -22.90 1.27
N ASN A 294 11.35 -23.02 0.23
CA ASN A 294 12.82 -23.05 0.35
C ASN A 294 13.56 -21.93 -0.39
N ILE A 295 12.97 -21.24 -1.36
CA ILE A 295 13.67 -20.35 -2.31
C ILE A 295 14.52 -19.27 -1.64
N PHE A 296 14.10 -18.74 -0.50
CA PHE A 296 14.83 -17.69 0.24
C PHE A 296 15.42 -18.24 1.56
N ARG A 297 15.57 -19.55 1.67
CA ARG A 297 16.14 -20.20 2.85
C ARG A 297 17.46 -20.85 2.51
N TYR A 298 18.49 -20.55 3.28
CA TYR A 298 19.78 -21.22 3.18
C TYR A 298 19.69 -22.62 3.78
N GLY A 299 18.96 -23.51 3.09
CA GLY A 299 18.74 -24.89 3.52
C GLY A 299 19.46 -25.88 2.61
N SER A 300 19.82 -27.02 3.17
CA SER A 300 20.45 -28.15 2.44
C SER A 300 19.43 -29.06 1.74
N GLY A 301 18.13 -28.72 1.79
CA GLY A 301 17.09 -29.54 1.18
C GLY A 301 17.20 -29.55 -0.34
N ARG A 302 17.22 -30.75 -0.92
CA ARG A 302 17.14 -30.96 -2.37
C ARG A 302 15.77 -31.54 -2.71
N TYR A 303 15.21 -31.09 -3.83
CA TYR A 303 14.08 -31.79 -4.43
C TYR A 303 14.62 -32.98 -5.21
N ASP A 304 14.22 -34.18 -4.81
CA ASP A 304 14.78 -35.45 -5.28
C ASP A 304 13.91 -36.16 -6.33
N LYS A 305 12.82 -35.51 -6.75
CA LYS A 305 11.91 -36.01 -7.79
C LYS A 305 12.18 -35.33 -9.12
N ALA A 306 11.63 -35.89 -10.22
CA ALA A 306 11.66 -35.23 -11.51
C ALA A 306 10.96 -33.86 -11.45
N VAL A 307 11.53 -32.87 -12.14
CA VAL A 307 11.00 -31.49 -12.23
C VAL A 307 10.39 -31.32 -13.61
N GLU A 308 9.08 -31.11 -13.67
CA GLU A 308 8.32 -31.00 -14.93
C GLU A 308 7.64 -29.64 -15.11
N ASN A 309 7.42 -28.91 -14.01
CA ASN A 309 6.65 -27.66 -14.00
C ASN A 309 7.50 -26.44 -13.63
N LEU A 310 8.80 -26.53 -13.73
CA LEU A 310 9.72 -25.45 -13.38
C LEU A 310 10.84 -25.35 -14.39
N GLU A 311 10.98 -24.20 -15.01
CA GLU A 311 12.03 -23.88 -15.94
C GLU A 311 12.84 -22.67 -15.44
N ILE A 312 14.13 -22.66 -15.74
CA ILE A 312 15.02 -21.56 -15.40
C ILE A 312 15.57 -20.99 -16.70
N HIS A 313 15.24 -19.76 -17.00
CA HIS A 313 15.72 -19.01 -18.13
C HIS A 313 16.75 -17.96 -17.70
N ALA A 314 17.91 -17.95 -18.37
CA ALA A 314 18.93 -16.93 -18.21
C ALA A 314 18.92 -16.00 -19.42
N ALA A 315 18.48 -14.76 -19.25
CA ALA A 315 18.47 -13.76 -20.30
C ALA A 315 19.66 -12.79 -20.20
N GLY A 316 20.11 -12.27 -21.34
CA GLY A 316 21.25 -11.34 -21.39
C GLY A 316 20.90 -9.90 -20.94
N ASN A 317 19.62 -9.54 -20.93
CA ASN A 317 19.11 -8.25 -20.48
C ASN A 317 17.60 -8.33 -20.16
N PRO A 318 17.02 -7.32 -19.43
CA PRO A 318 15.62 -7.32 -19.04
C PRO A 318 14.61 -7.43 -20.20
N ARG A 319 14.94 -6.92 -21.37
CA ARG A 319 14.06 -7.02 -22.55
C ARG A 319 13.98 -8.45 -23.06
N GLN A 320 15.09 -9.15 -23.14
CA GLN A 320 15.12 -10.57 -23.53
C GLN A 320 14.41 -11.45 -22.51
N GLU A 321 14.48 -11.12 -21.23
CA GLU A 321 13.71 -11.79 -20.18
C GLU A 321 12.20 -11.64 -20.41
N ALA A 322 11.73 -10.41 -20.69
CA ALA A 322 10.33 -10.15 -21.00
C ALA A 322 9.86 -10.86 -22.28
N ASP A 323 10.70 -10.88 -23.33
CA ASP A 323 10.41 -11.59 -24.59
C ASP A 323 10.29 -13.10 -24.36
N ALA A 324 11.20 -13.72 -23.59
CA ALA A 324 11.15 -15.14 -23.25
C ALA A 324 9.89 -15.51 -22.46
N VAL A 325 9.48 -14.68 -21.50
CA VAL A 325 8.23 -14.87 -20.74
C VAL A 325 7.02 -14.76 -21.68
N ALA A 326 6.99 -13.78 -22.58
CA ALA A 326 5.89 -13.59 -23.52
C ALA A 326 5.76 -14.77 -24.50
N GLU A 327 6.87 -15.36 -24.94
CA GLU A 327 6.87 -16.58 -25.78
C GLU A 327 6.35 -17.80 -25.00
N GLY A 328 6.70 -17.95 -23.72
CA GLY A 328 6.23 -19.05 -22.88
C GLY A 328 4.75 -18.99 -22.51
N ILE A 329 4.11 -17.80 -22.59
CA ILE A 329 2.67 -17.62 -22.33
C ILE A 329 1.81 -17.95 -23.56
N ARG A 330 2.35 -17.87 -24.77
CA ARG A 330 1.65 -18.23 -26.02
C ARG A 330 1.51 -19.73 -26.21
#